data_0f6d421603ff6f79dfbe03d4c95345bd
#
_entry.id   0f6d421603ff6f79dfbe03d4c95345bd
#
_cell.length_a   1.000
_cell.length_b   1.000
_cell.length_c   1.000
_cell.angle_alpha   90.00
_cell.angle_beta   90.00
_cell.angle_gamma   90.00
#
_symmetry.space_group_name_H-M   'P 1'
#
loop_
_entity.id
_entity.type
_entity.pdbx_description
1 polymer ?
#
loop_
_entity_poly.entity_id
_entity_poly.type
_entity_poly.pdbx_seq_one_letter_code
_entity_poly.pdbx_strand_id
1 'polypeptide(L)' 'MWVEVKGVLINLSQVVAVYYSDHDENFKPGNYLIFQTHGCIEFADEVVPAVKSVEFESKGEAIAELERIKALIFGESSL' A
#
# COMPACT_ATOMS: atom_id res chain seq x y z
N MET A 1 -4.86 -6.32 -11.60
CA MET A 1 -4.76 -7.37 -10.55
C MET A 1 -5.23 -6.80 -9.23
N TRP A 2 -6.09 -7.55 -8.55
CA TRP A 2 -6.58 -7.18 -7.22
C TRP A 2 -5.93 -8.04 -6.17
N VAL A 3 -5.65 -7.48 -5.02
CA VAL A 3 -5.11 -8.20 -3.86
C VAL A 3 -5.87 -7.79 -2.62
N GLU A 4 -6.09 -8.75 -1.73
CA GLU A 4 -6.69 -8.48 -0.42
C GLU A 4 -5.59 -8.35 0.62
N VAL A 5 -5.62 -7.26 1.38
CA VAL A 5 -4.66 -7.00 2.45
C VAL A 5 -5.46 -6.60 3.68
N LYS A 6 -5.49 -7.46 4.71
CA LYS A 6 -6.22 -7.21 5.95
C LYS A 6 -7.69 -6.85 5.69
N GLY A 7 -8.33 -7.56 4.76
CA GLY A 7 -9.73 -7.31 4.41
C GLY A 7 -9.95 -6.13 3.47
N VAL A 8 -8.90 -5.46 3.05
CA VAL A 8 -8.99 -4.34 2.11
C VAL A 8 -8.62 -4.82 0.72
N LEU A 9 -9.49 -4.58 -0.24
CA LEU A 9 -9.22 -4.93 -1.64
C LEU A 9 -8.50 -3.76 -2.32
N ILE A 10 -7.34 -4.07 -2.88
CA ILE A 10 -6.47 -3.07 -3.51
C ILE A 10 -6.21 -3.48 -4.95
N ASN A 11 -6.45 -2.54 -5.87
CA ASN A 11 -6.15 -2.77 -7.28
C ASN A 11 -4.70 -2.37 -7.55
N LEU A 12 -3.84 -3.37 -7.70
CA LEU A 12 -2.42 -3.15 -7.91
C LEU A 12 -2.13 -2.42 -9.22
N SER A 13 -3.05 -2.45 -10.18
CA SER A 13 -2.89 -1.70 -11.43
C SER A 13 -2.89 -0.19 -11.21
N GLN A 14 -3.46 0.27 -10.09
CA GLN A 14 -3.53 1.68 -9.75
C GLN A 14 -2.46 2.11 -8.76
N VAL A 15 -1.64 1.18 -8.29
CA VAL A 15 -0.62 1.45 -7.28
C VAL A 15 0.69 1.82 -7.95
N VAL A 16 1.27 2.96 -7.58
CA VAL A 16 2.57 3.41 -8.06
C VAL A 16 3.68 3.08 -7.07
N ALA A 17 3.34 2.92 -5.80
CA ALA A 17 4.31 2.60 -4.77
C ALA A 17 3.62 1.92 -3.60
N VAL A 18 4.29 0.95 -3.00
CA VAL A 18 3.89 0.34 -1.73
C VAL A 18 5.13 0.21 -0.87
N TYR A 19 5.02 0.59 0.39
CA TYR A 19 6.17 0.56 1.29
C TYR A 19 5.73 0.46 2.74
N TYR A 20 6.63 0.00 3.58
CA TYR A 20 6.42 -0.05 5.02
C TYR A 20 6.64 1.34 5.62
N SER A 21 5.81 1.70 6.60
CA SER A 21 5.97 2.93 7.37
C SER A 21 5.65 2.67 8.84
N ASP A 22 6.34 3.35 9.72
CA ASP A 22 6.08 3.30 11.16
C ASP A 22 5.01 4.31 11.61
N HIS A 23 4.39 4.98 10.67
CA HIS A 23 3.29 5.91 10.91
C HIS A 23 2.39 5.96 9.68
N ASP A 24 1.14 6.36 9.87
CA ASP A 24 0.21 6.55 8.74
C ASP A 24 0.33 7.97 8.17
N GLU A 25 -0.56 8.32 7.24
CA GLU A 25 -0.56 9.64 6.60
C GLU A 25 -0.88 10.77 7.56
N ASN A 26 -1.41 10.47 8.74
CA ASN A 26 -1.69 11.44 9.79
C ASN A 26 -0.67 11.40 10.93
N PHE A 27 0.45 10.72 10.70
CA PHE A 27 1.54 10.55 11.67
C PHE A 27 1.14 9.75 12.91
N LYS A 28 0.07 8.95 12.80
CA LYS A 28 -0.32 8.04 13.87
C LYS A 28 0.68 6.88 13.92
N PRO A 29 1.33 6.64 15.08
CA PRO A 29 2.33 5.57 15.17
C PRO A 29 1.70 4.18 15.00
N GLY A 30 2.47 3.26 14.45
CA GLY A 30 2.06 1.89 14.24
C GLY A 30 2.90 1.22 13.19
N ASN A 31 2.40 0.12 12.63
CA ASN A 31 3.09 -0.61 11.58
C ASN A 31 2.15 -0.66 10.38
N TYR A 32 2.54 -0.01 9.31
CA TYR A 32 1.66 0.19 8.16
C TYR A 32 2.32 -0.21 6.87
N LEU A 33 1.52 -0.71 5.92
CA LEU A 33 1.87 -0.66 4.52
C LEU A 33 1.12 0.52 3.90
N ILE A 34 1.85 1.35 3.20
CA ILE A 34 1.31 2.53 2.53
C ILE A 34 1.21 2.22 1.04
N PHE A 35 -0.01 2.35 0.51
CA PHE A 35 -0.26 2.16 -0.92
C PHE A 35 -0.55 3.51 -1.53
N GLN A 36 0.34 3.97 -2.38
CA GLN A 36 0.18 5.22 -3.09
C GLN A 36 -0.33 4.91 -4.49
N THR A 37 -1.39 5.57 -4.90
CA THR A 37 -2.06 5.25 -6.16
C THR A 37 -1.97 6.40 -7.16
N HIS A 38 -2.26 6.09 -8.42
CA HIS A 38 -2.42 7.10 -9.47
C HIS A 38 -3.66 7.96 -9.25
N GLY A 39 -4.64 7.44 -8.51
CA GLY A 39 -5.83 8.21 -8.20
C GLY A 39 -5.44 9.52 -7.53
N CYS A 40 -6.11 10.57 -7.87
CA CYS A 40 -5.88 11.86 -7.25
C CYS A 40 -7.22 12.48 -6.91
N ILE A 41 -7.20 13.28 -5.85
CA ILE A 41 -8.36 14.03 -5.43
C ILE A 41 -8.12 15.47 -5.84
N GLU A 42 -9.00 16.00 -6.68
CA GLU A 42 -8.98 17.42 -6.97
C GLU A 42 -9.58 18.17 -5.79
N PHE A 43 -8.81 19.05 -5.23
CA PHE A 43 -9.25 19.82 -4.08
C PHE A 43 -8.70 21.23 -4.21
N ALA A 44 -9.59 22.22 -4.35
CA ALA A 44 -9.20 23.62 -4.46
C ALA A 44 -8.10 23.86 -5.50
N ASP A 45 -8.26 23.29 -6.69
CA ASP A 45 -7.31 23.37 -7.80
C ASP A 45 -5.99 22.64 -7.57
N GLU A 46 -5.89 21.85 -6.49
CA GLU A 46 -4.74 21.00 -6.24
C GLU A 46 -5.08 19.55 -6.52
N VAL A 47 -4.09 18.83 -7.04
CA VAL A 47 -4.21 17.40 -7.30
C VAL A 47 -3.34 16.69 -6.25
N VAL A 48 -3.99 15.90 -5.40
CA VAL A 48 -3.33 15.21 -4.31
C VAL A 48 -3.38 13.71 -4.58
N PRO A 49 -2.24 12.99 -4.54
CA PRO A 49 -2.24 11.54 -4.69
C PRO A 49 -3.09 10.88 -3.62
N ALA A 50 -3.87 9.89 -4.02
CA ALA A 50 -4.63 9.10 -3.07
C ALA A 50 -3.69 8.08 -2.40
N VAL A 51 -3.80 7.99 -1.08
CA VAL A 51 -2.97 7.11 -0.27
C VAL A 51 -3.87 6.25 0.59
N LYS A 52 -3.55 4.97 0.68
CA LYS A 52 -4.25 4.03 1.56
C LYS A 52 -3.24 3.40 2.51
N SER A 53 -3.50 3.53 3.82
CA SER A 53 -2.68 2.90 4.85
C SER A 53 -3.40 1.66 5.37
N VAL A 54 -2.68 0.57 5.51
CA VAL A 54 -3.19 -0.66 6.12
C VAL A 54 -2.34 -0.97 7.33
N GLU A 55 -2.99 -1.06 8.50
CA GLU A 55 -2.29 -1.28 9.76
C GLU A 55 -2.06 -2.76 10.03
N PHE A 56 -0.88 -3.08 10.59
CA PHE A 56 -0.49 -4.42 11.03
C PHE A 56 -0.12 -4.38 12.50
N GLU A 57 -0.17 -5.53 13.16
CA GLU A 57 0.16 -5.62 14.59
C GLU A 57 1.65 -5.51 14.85
N SER A 58 2.48 -5.88 13.87
CA SER A 58 3.94 -5.81 14.02
C SER A 58 4.59 -5.47 12.69
N LYS A 59 5.83 -4.99 12.79
CA LYS A 59 6.65 -4.74 11.60
C LYS A 59 6.87 -6.03 10.82
N GLY A 60 7.10 -7.15 11.52
CA GLY A 60 7.32 -8.44 10.88
C GLY A 60 6.15 -8.86 10.01
N GLU A 61 4.92 -8.67 10.50
CA GLU A 61 3.73 -8.96 9.71
C GLU A 61 3.62 -8.07 8.49
N ALA A 62 3.88 -6.77 8.67
CA ALA A 62 3.83 -5.83 7.57
C ALA A 62 4.85 -6.17 6.48
N ILE A 63 6.07 -6.48 6.88
CA ILE A 63 7.14 -6.83 5.94
C ILE A 63 6.82 -8.16 5.24
N ALA A 64 6.29 -9.15 5.96
CA ALA A 64 5.89 -10.42 5.35
C ALA A 64 4.82 -10.20 4.28
N GLU A 65 3.86 -9.34 4.56
CA GLU A 65 2.81 -9.03 3.58
C GLU A 65 3.38 -8.26 2.39
N LEU A 66 4.30 -7.34 2.63
CA LEU A 66 4.97 -6.62 1.57
C LEU A 66 5.72 -7.59 0.64
N GLU A 67 6.41 -8.58 1.21
CA GLU A 67 7.11 -9.59 0.41
C GLU A 67 6.13 -10.44 -0.39
N ARG A 68 4.97 -10.77 0.18
CA ARG A 68 3.93 -11.50 -0.54
C ARG A 68 3.44 -10.69 -1.75
N ILE A 69 3.18 -9.40 -1.55
CA ILE A 69 2.72 -8.51 -2.63
C ILE A 69 3.79 -8.38 -3.70
N LYS A 70 5.04 -8.25 -3.28
CA LYS A 70 6.18 -8.17 -4.19
C LYS A 70 6.27 -9.43 -5.05
N ALA A 71 6.07 -10.60 -4.46
CA ALA A 71 6.06 -11.85 -5.21
C ALA A 71 4.92 -11.91 -6.21
N LEU A 72 3.75 -11.37 -5.88
CA LEU A 72 2.63 -11.31 -6.81
C LEU A 72 2.93 -10.41 -8.01
N ILE A 73 3.66 -9.33 -7.80
CA ILE A 73 4.01 -8.38 -8.85
C ILE A 73 5.13 -8.92 -9.73
N PHE A 74 6.17 -9.49 -9.13
CA PHE A 74 7.39 -9.86 -9.84
C PHE A 74 7.60 -11.36 -9.97
N GLY A 75 7.01 -12.15 -9.08
CA GLY A 75 7.32 -13.57 -8.98
C GLY A 75 7.06 -14.35 -10.24
N GLU A 76 5.95 -14.10 -10.90
CA GLU A 76 5.61 -14.83 -12.12
C GLU A 76 6.49 -14.45 -13.29
N SER A 77 6.94 -13.22 -13.34
CA SER A 77 7.79 -12.75 -14.42
C SER A 77 9.23 -13.23 -14.26
N SER A 78 9.59 -13.77 -13.12
CA SER A 78 10.93 -14.29 -12.89
C SER A 78 11.12 -15.71 -13.39
N LEU A 79 10.07 -16.31 -13.88
CA LEU A 79 10.15 -17.63 -14.47
C LEU A 79 10.58 -17.53 -15.93
#